data_d23861a1727d6c5a2586a147519ff592
#
_entry.id   d23861a1727d6c5a2586a147519ff592
#
_cell.length_a   1.000
_cell.length_b   1.000
_cell.length_c   1.000
_cell.angle_alpha   90.00
_cell.angle_beta   90.00
_cell.angle_gamma   90.00
#
_symmetry.space_group_name_H-M   'P 1'
#
loop_
_entity.id
_entity.type
_entity.pdbx_description
1 polymer ?
#
loop_
_entity_poly.entity_id
_entity_poly.type
_entity_poly.pdbx_seq_one_letter_code
_entity_poly.pdbx_strand_id
1 'polypeptide(L)'
;MRLRFWGTRGSIATPGPGTNHFGGNTSCIELTTPAGECIVLDCGTGARLLGNQLIANAASSINATILLTHTHWDHIQGFPFFAPLFVPGNSFAVYGPEGSHLSLRDVLAGQMEHHYFPVELDQLAARITYRDLSEGVHRIAGLQISAQRMNHPSATLGFRIQAGGESICYLSDHEPYCEEVWRDPAQPGHIDSIRDPGDRRHAEFMRGAGLVIHEAQYTPEEYPAKRNWGHSTYAYVVQVAAAAEVRRLFLTHHDPSHDDDFLREVERRARELASQLGSPMEVVCAYEGLEVVA
;
A
#
# COMPACT_ATOMS: atom_id res chain seq x y z
N MET A 1 -11.18 5.35 11.73
CA MET A 1 -11.07 4.37 10.62
C MET A 1 -10.49 3.08 11.15
N ARG A 2 -10.90 1.91 10.61
CA ARG A 2 -10.32 0.60 10.98
C ARG A 2 -9.65 0.01 9.74
N LEU A 3 -8.43 -0.48 9.91
CA LEU A 3 -7.68 -1.17 8.86
C LEU A 3 -7.49 -2.63 9.25
N ARG A 4 -7.41 -3.50 8.23
CA ARG A 4 -6.96 -4.88 8.35
C ARG A 4 -6.06 -5.25 7.18
N PHE A 5 -4.91 -5.83 7.49
CA PHE A 5 -3.95 -6.29 6.50
C PHE A 5 -4.30 -7.72 6.06
N TRP A 6 -4.45 -7.93 4.75
CA TRP A 6 -4.75 -9.20 4.11
C TRP A 6 -3.57 -9.74 3.30
N GLY A 7 -2.62 -8.88 3.01
CA GLY A 7 -1.37 -9.21 2.33
C GLY A 7 -0.35 -8.09 2.53
N THR A 8 0.88 -8.47 2.79
CA THR A 8 1.97 -7.57 3.18
C THR A 8 3.26 -7.81 2.41
N ARG A 9 3.30 -8.82 1.51
CA ARG A 9 4.45 -9.14 0.66
C ARG A 9 4.49 -8.29 -0.60
N GLY A 10 5.71 -8.02 -1.06
CA GLY A 10 5.99 -7.44 -2.36
C GLY A 10 6.35 -8.46 -3.42
N SER A 11 6.28 -8.06 -4.67
CA SER A 11 6.72 -8.74 -5.87
C SER A 11 5.99 -10.06 -6.18
N ILE A 12 5.89 -11.00 -5.23
CA ILE A 12 5.23 -12.29 -5.43
C ILE A 12 4.77 -12.89 -4.10
N ALA A 13 3.68 -13.64 -4.13
CA ALA A 13 3.22 -14.41 -2.97
C ALA A 13 4.25 -15.46 -2.54
N THR A 14 4.52 -15.52 -1.23
CA THR A 14 5.57 -16.36 -0.63
C THR A 14 5.00 -17.23 0.49
N PRO A 15 4.11 -18.20 0.19
CA PRO A 15 3.56 -19.09 1.21
C PRO A 15 4.62 -20.09 1.66
N GLY A 16 4.74 -20.31 2.96
CA GLY A 16 5.68 -21.30 3.49
C GLY A 16 5.85 -21.23 4.99
N PRO A 17 6.52 -22.20 5.60
CA PRO A 17 6.72 -22.22 7.05
C PRO A 17 7.53 -21.03 7.57
N GLY A 18 8.40 -20.43 6.76
CA GLY A 18 9.19 -19.26 7.12
C GLY A 18 8.44 -17.93 7.05
N THR A 19 7.19 -17.92 6.59
CA THR A 19 6.38 -16.70 6.40
C THR A 19 5.04 -16.75 7.13
N ASN A 20 4.90 -17.62 8.11
CA ASN A 20 3.63 -17.85 8.80
C ASN A 20 3.22 -16.68 9.70
N HIS A 21 4.16 -15.91 10.23
CA HIS A 21 3.86 -14.81 11.13
C HIS A 21 3.51 -13.53 10.36
N PHE A 22 4.36 -13.10 9.43
CA PHE A 22 4.09 -11.89 8.65
C PHE A 22 3.15 -12.13 7.48
N GLY A 23 2.97 -13.37 7.07
CA GLY A 23 2.11 -13.77 5.96
C GLY A 23 2.85 -13.89 4.63
N GLY A 24 2.21 -14.55 3.67
CA GLY A 24 2.76 -14.83 2.34
C GLY A 24 1.99 -14.19 1.19
N ASN A 25 0.88 -13.50 1.45
CA ASN A 25 0.09 -12.85 0.40
C ASN A 25 0.63 -11.47 0.03
N THR A 26 0.46 -11.09 -1.23
CA THR A 26 0.83 -9.76 -1.72
C THR A 26 -0.21 -8.70 -1.38
N SER A 27 0.16 -7.45 -1.57
CA SER A 27 -0.47 -6.24 -1.06
C SER A 27 -2.00 -6.20 -1.18
N CYS A 28 -2.67 -6.20 -0.03
CA CYS A 28 -4.11 -5.97 0.09
C CYS A 28 -4.45 -5.51 1.50
N ILE A 29 -5.10 -4.35 1.62
CA ILE A 29 -5.52 -3.79 2.91
C ILE A 29 -6.99 -3.41 2.82
N GLU A 30 -7.77 -3.82 3.81
CA GLU A 30 -9.15 -3.38 4.01
C GLU A 30 -9.17 -2.15 4.91
N LEU A 31 -9.83 -1.09 4.47
CA LEU A 31 -10.12 0.09 5.26
C LEU A 31 -11.63 0.22 5.42
N THR A 32 -12.12 0.19 6.65
CA THR A 32 -13.52 0.51 6.97
C THR A 32 -13.60 1.93 7.52
N THR A 33 -14.41 2.77 6.88
CA THR A 33 -14.64 4.16 7.31
C THR A 33 -15.55 4.21 8.54
N PRO A 34 -15.61 5.35 9.27
CA PRO A 34 -16.58 5.53 10.34
C PRO A 34 -18.05 5.41 9.88
N ALA A 35 -18.33 5.65 8.60
CA ALA A 35 -19.66 5.48 8.00
C ALA A 35 -19.96 4.03 7.60
N GLY A 36 -19.00 3.10 7.78
CA GLY A 36 -19.14 1.69 7.43
C GLY A 36 -18.82 1.35 5.97
N GLU A 37 -18.27 2.30 5.21
CA GLU A 37 -17.86 2.05 3.83
C GLU A 37 -16.59 1.20 3.79
N CYS A 38 -16.53 0.26 2.85
CA CYS A 38 -15.37 -0.60 2.61
C CYS A 38 -14.53 -0.02 1.47
N ILE A 39 -13.26 0.21 1.75
CA ILE A 39 -12.23 0.58 0.77
C ILE A 39 -11.14 -0.50 0.79
N VAL A 40 -10.80 -1.02 -0.38
CA VAL A 40 -9.71 -1.98 -0.57
C VAL A 40 -8.52 -1.23 -1.17
N LEU A 41 -7.39 -1.26 -0.49
CA LEU A 41 -6.14 -0.67 -0.96
C LEU A 41 -5.30 -1.80 -1.54
N ASP A 42 -5.12 -1.78 -2.83
CA ASP A 42 -4.56 -2.82 -3.68
C ASP A 42 -5.29 -4.16 -3.65
N CYS A 43 -5.13 -4.94 -4.70
CA CYS A 43 -5.83 -6.19 -4.95
C CYS A 43 -4.87 -7.31 -5.30
N GLY A 44 -3.77 -7.44 -4.52
CA GLY A 44 -2.84 -8.56 -4.59
C GLY A 44 -3.47 -9.85 -4.08
N THR A 45 -2.70 -10.90 -3.87
CA THR A 45 -3.25 -12.23 -3.51
C THR A 45 -4.05 -12.25 -2.21
N GLY A 46 -3.79 -11.32 -1.29
CA GLY A 46 -4.58 -11.12 -0.06
C GLY A 46 -6.06 -10.84 -0.33
N ALA A 47 -6.40 -10.26 -1.49
CA ALA A 47 -7.77 -9.96 -1.87
C ALA A 47 -8.67 -11.19 -1.95
N ARG A 48 -8.12 -12.37 -2.26
CA ARG A 48 -8.88 -13.63 -2.25
C ARG A 48 -9.45 -13.93 -0.86
N LEU A 49 -8.66 -13.76 0.19
CA LEU A 49 -9.12 -14.01 1.57
C LEU A 49 -10.10 -12.93 2.02
N LEU A 50 -9.83 -11.67 1.73
CA LEU A 50 -10.76 -10.57 1.97
C LEU A 50 -12.10 -10.81 1.29
N GLY A 51 -12.10 -11.21 0.01
CA GLY A 51 -13.32 -11.49 -0.73
C GLY A 51 -14.18 -12.58 -0.09
N ASN A 52 -13.55 -13.67 0.36
CA ASN A 52 -14.25 -14.74 1.09
C ASN A 52 -14.86 -14.24 2.41
N GLN A 53 -14.12 -13.41 3.16
CA GLN A 53 -14.61 -12.82 4.40
C GLN A 53 -15.80 -11.88 4.14
N LEU A 54 -15.72 -11.04 3.11
CA LEU A 54 -16.82 -10.13 2.75
C LEU A 54 -18.08 -10.90 2.40
N ILE A 55 -17.98 -11.98 1.62
CA ILE A 55 -19.14 -12.84 1.29
C ILE A 55 -19.68 -13.51 2.55
N ALA A 56 -18.83 -14.07 3.41
CA ALA A 56 -19.28 -14.77 4.61
C ALA A 56 -20.03 -13.85 5.59
N ASN A 57 -19.66 -12.56 5.63
CA ASN A 57 -20.25 -11.57 6.52
C ASN A 57 -21.38 -10.76 5.87
N ALA A 58 -21.65 -10.93 4.58
CA ALA A 58 -22.62 -10.13 3.85
C ALA A 58 -24.07 -10.50 4.25
N ALA A 59 -24.79 -9.54 4.83
CA ALA A 59 -26.24 -9.64 5.03
C ALA A 59 -27.05 -9.12 3.82
N SER A 60 -26.39 -8.47 2.86
CA SER A 60 -26.96 -7.86 1.66
C SER A 60 -25.88 -7.76 0.57
N SER A 61 -26.17 -7.07 -0.53
CA SER A 61 -25.18 -6.81 -1.59
C SER A 61 -23.99 -6.03 -1.05
N ILE A 62 -22.80 -6.39 -1.53
CA ILE A 62 -21.53 -5.76 -1.17
C ILE A 62 -21.32 -4.55 -2.08
N ASN A 63 -21.02 -3.39 -1.46
CA ASN A 63 -20.61 -2.19 -2.15
C ASN A 63 -19.24 -1.79 -1.60
N ALA A 64 -18.23 -1.68 -2.47
CA ALA A 64 -16.88 -1.29 -2.05
C ALA A 64 -16.17 -0.46 -3.10
N THR A 65 -15.17 0.28 -2.65
CA THR A 65 -14.22 1.01 -3.49
C THR A 65 -12.88 0.29 -3.47
N ILE A 66 -12.28 0.06 -4.63
CA ILE A 66 -10.92 -0.47 -4.76
C ILE A 66 -10.03 0.67 -5.24
N LEU A 67 -8.98 0.98 -4.49
CA LEU A 67 -7.95 1.95 -4.85
C LEU A 67 -6.66 1.18 -5.15
N LEU A 68 -6.27 1.15 -6.41
CA LEU A 68 -5.01 0.55 -6.86
C LEU A 68 -3.93 1.62 -6.88
N THR A 69 -2.81 1.35 -6.22
CA THR A 69 -1.63 2.23 -6.28
C THR A 69 -0.99 2.20 -7.65
N HIS A 70 -0.91 1.03 -8.25
CA HIS A 70 -0.45 0.79 -9.62
C HIS A 70 -0.85 -0.62 -10.07
N THR A 71 -0.40 -1.03 -11.26
CA THR A 71 -0.86 -2.25 -11.91
C THR A 71 0.22 -3.31 -12.10
N HIS A 72 1.29 -3.32 -11.28
CA HIS A 72 2.15 -4.48 -11.20
C HIS A 72 1.39 -5.68 -10.63
N TRP A 73 1.79 -6.88 -11.01
CA TRP A 73 1.03 -8.09 -10.72
C TRP A 73 0.75 -8.32 -9.24
N ASP A 74 1.69 -8.07 -8.38
CA ASP A 74 1.54 -8.24 -6.94
C ASP A 74 0.50 -7.30 -6.31
N HIS A 75 0.09 -6.25 -7.03
CA HIS A 75 -0.98 -5.34 -6.62
C HIS A 75 -2.33 -5.63 -7.28
N ILE A 76 -2.38 -6.46 -8.34
CA ILE A 76 -3.62 -6.74 -9.07
C ILE A 76 -3.92 -8.24 -9.26
N GLN A 77 -2.97 -9.14 -9.02
CA GLN A 77 -3.13 -10.58 -9.34
C GLN A 77 -4.23 -11.28 -8.53
N GLY A 78 -4.68 -10.70 -7.43
CA GLY A 78 -5.82 -11.20 -6.66
C GLY A 78 -7.18 -10.75 -7.21
N PHE A 79 -7.22 -9.75 -8.09
CA PHE A 79 -8.46 -9.22 -8.65
C PHE A 79 -9.30 -10.30 -9.35
N PRO A 80 -8.77 -11.17 -10.23
CA PRO A 80 -9.52 -12.26 -10.83
C PRO A 80 -10.06 -13.29 -9.83
N PHE A 81 -9.51 -13.32 -8.61
CA PHE A 81 -9.89 -14.25 -7.54
C PHE A 81 -10.67 -13.58 -6.41
N PHE A 82 -11.04 -12.31 -6.57
CA PHE A 82 -11.86 -11.58 -5.61
C PHE A 82 -13.33 -11.97 -5.77
N ALA A 83 -13.73 -13.01 -5.06
CA ALA A 83 -15.02 -13.67 -5.23
C ALA A 83 -16.26 -12.75 -5.25
N PRO A 84 -16.32 -11.60 -4.53
CA PRO A 84 -17.44 -10.67 -4.62
C PRO A 84 -17.73 -10.11 -6.02
N LEU A 85 -16.77 -10.09 -6.95
CA LEU A 85 -16.94 -9.63 -8.32
C LEU A 85 -17.84 -10.58 -9.15
N PHE A 86 -17.98 -11.83 -8.72
CA PHE A 86 -18.78 -12.86 -9.39
C PHE A 86 -20.22 -12.94 -8.86
N VAL A 87 -20.59 -12.12 -7.88
CA VAL A 87 -21.92 -12.17 -7.24
C VAL A 87 -22.82 -11.07 -7.82
N PRO A 88 -23.95 -11.43 -8.47
CA PRO A 88 -24.91 -10.45 -8.96
C PRO A 88 -25.45 -9.56 -7.82
N GLY A 89 -25.67 -8.27 -8.14
CA GLY A 89 -26.16 -7.30 -7.18
C GLY A 89 -25.05 -6.57 -6.41
N ASN A 90 -23.82 -7.09 -6.38
CA ASN A 90 -22.67 -6.38 -5.83
C ASN A 90 -22.25 -5.20 -6.74
N SER A 91 -21.57 -4.21 -6.17
CA SER A 91 -21.14 -3.01 -6.89
C SER A 91 -19.75 -2.57 -6.42
N PHE A 92 -18.86 -2.33 -7.39
CA PHE A 92 -17.48 -1.90 -7.14
C PHE A 92 -17.13 -0.68 -7.97
N ALA A 93 -16.46 0.29 -7.34
CA ALA A 93 -15.79 1.39 -8.02
C ALA A 93 -14.28 1.17 -7.91
N VAL A 94 -13.61 0.92 -9.04
CA VAL A 94 -12.18 0.64 -9.11
C VAL A 94 -11.48 1.89 -9.62
N TYR A 95 -10.52 2.38 -8.84
CA TYR A 95 -9.70 3.52 -9.16
C TYR A 95 -8.24 3.11 -9.24
N GLY A 96 -7.48 3.68 -10.14
CA GLY A 96 -6.04 3.46 -10.26
C GLY A 96 -5.37 4.57 -11.06
N PRO A 97 -4.03 4.57 -11.15
CA PRO A 97 -3.32 5.64 -11.82
C PRO A 97 -3.66 5.69 -13.31
N GLU A 98 -3.77 6.91 -13.83
CA GLU A 98 -3.83 7.16 -15.26
C GLU A 98 -2.56 6.62 -15.95
N GLY A 99 -2.74 5.64 -16.82
CA GLY A 99 -1.67 5.05 -17.63
C GLY A 99 -1.32 5.90 -18.85
N SER A 100 -0.16 5.63 -19.42
CA SER A 100 0.29 6.36 -20.63
C SER A 100 -0.36 5.85 -21.92
N HIS A 101 -0.82 4.60 -21.98
CA HIS A 101 -1.28 3.95 -23.21
C HIS A 101 -2.57 3.13 -23.05
N LEU A 102 -2.82 2.58 -21.87
CA LEU A 102 -3.98 1.74 -21.60
C LEU A 102 -4.77 2.32 -20.43
N SER A 103 -6.11 2.25 -20.49
CA SER A 103 -6.96 2.57 -19.35
C SER A 103 -6.80 1.50 -18.26
N LEU A 104 -7.14 1.86 -17.02
CA LEU A 104 -7.18 0.89 -15.91
C LEU A 104 -8.02 -0.36 -16.27
N ARG A 105 -9.17 -0.15 -16.92
CA ARG A 105 -10.03 -1.24 -17.38
C ARG A 105 -9.30 -2.18 -18.35
N ASP A 106 -8.56 -1.63 -19.31
CA ASP A 106 -7.87 -2.43 -20.33
C ASP A 106 -6.73 -3.24 -19.72
N VAL A 107 -6.01 -2.69 -18.74
CA VAL A 107 -4.98 -3.42 -17.99
C VAL A 107 -5.59 -4.58 -17.22
N LEU A 108 -6.71 -4.36 -16.49
CA LEU A 108 -7.38 -5.42 -15.75
C LEU A 108 -8.01 -6.46 -16.68
N ALA A 109 -8.52 -6.04 -17.86
CA ALA A 109 -8.99 -6.96 -18.87
C ALA A 109 -7.87 -7.84 -19.43
N GLY A 110 -6.68 -7.26 -19.67
CA GLY A 110 -5.52 -7.97 -20.18
C GLY A 110 -5.07 -9.12 -19.28
N GLN A 111 -5.08 -8.97 -17.96
CA GLN A 111 -4.76 -10.10 -17.05
C GLN A 111 -5.84 -11.18 -17.01
N MET A 112 -7.07 -10.89 -17.48
CA MET A 112 -8.21 -11.81 -17.53
C MET A 112 -8.49 -12.29 -18.97
N GLU A 113 -7.56 -12.11 -19.91
CA GLU A 113 -7.70 -12.72 -21.23
C GLU A 113 -7.77 -14.25 -21.14
N HIS A 114 -8.54 -14.87 -22.03
CA HIS A 114 -8.83 -16.30 -22.00
C HIS A 114 -7.58 -17.20 -21.97
N HIS A 115 -6.44 -16.72 -22.47
CA HIS A 115 -5.17 -17.45 -22.39
C HIS A 115 -4.60 -17.55 -20.96
N TYR A 116 -4.97 -16.62 -20.06
CA TYR A 116 -4.46 -16.54 -18.69
C TYR A 116 -5.52 -16.88 -17.66
N PHE A 117 -6.81 -16.55 -17.95
CA PHE A 117 -7.90 -16.74 -17.02
C PHE A 117 -9.18 -17.20 -17.76
N PRO A 118 -9.98 -18.16 -17.23
CA PRO A 118 -11.11 -18.73 -17.95
C PRO A 118 -12.34 -17.81 -18.01
N VAL A 119 -12.37 -16.70 -17.27
CA VAL A 119 -13.47 -15.73 -17.21
C VAL A 119 -12.94 -14.36 -17.62
N GLU A 120 -13.49 -13.79 -18.66
CA GLU A 120 -13.16 -12.44 -19.12
C GLU A 120 -13.77 -11.37 -18.20
N LEU A 121 -13.17 -10.17 -18.17
CA LEU A 121 -13.61 -9.07 -17.32
C LEU A 121 -15.10 -8.73 -17.48
N ASP A 122 -15.61 -8.77 -18.71
CA ASP A 122 -17.02 -8.46 -19.03
C ASP A 122 -18.00 -9.55 -18.62
N GLN A 123 -17.53 -10.72 -18.20
CA GLN A 123 -18.35 -11.82 -17.68
C GLN A 123 -18.54 -11.76 -16.16
N LEU A 124 -17.88 -10.82 -15.48
CA LEU A 124 -18.08 -10.60 -14.06
C LEU A 124 -19.50 -10.14 -13.77
N ALA A 125 -20.15 -10.75 -12.77
CA ALA A 125 -21.59 -10.56 -12.50
C ALA A 125 -21.89 -9.29 -11.68
N ALA A 126 -20.91 -8.75 -10.96
CA ALA A 126 -21.04 -7.50 -10.23
C ALA A 126 -21.04 -6.29 -11.18
N ARG A 127 -21.64 -5.20 -10.75
CA ARG A 127 -21.51 -3.92 -11.46
C ARG A 127 -20.19 -3.28 -11.09
N ILE A 128 -19.30 -3.08 -12.08
CA ILE A 128 -17.97 -2.52 -11.85
C ILE A 128 -17.83 -1.24 -12.69
N THR A 129 -17.32 -0.18 -12.06
CA THR A 129 -16.93 1.06 -12.75
C THR A 129 -15.43 1.25 -12.58
N TYR A 130 -14.75 1.64 -13.65
CA TYR A 130 -13.31 1.90 -13.67
C TYR A 130 -13.05 3.39 -13.86
N ARG A 131 -12.09 3.94 -13.13
CA ARG A 131 -11.72 5.36 -13.19
C ARG A 131 -10.23 5.54 -13.06
N ASP A 132 -9.63 6.16 -14.04
CA ASP A 132 -8.24 6.58 -13.98
C ASP A 132 -8.11 7.81 -13.07
N LEU A 133 -7.08 7.82 -12.22
CA LEU A 133 -6.75 8.90 -11.32
C LEU A 133 -5.44 9.57 -11.73
N SER A 134 -5.46 10.89 -11.77
CA SER A 134 -4.26 11.71 -11.77
C SER A 134 -3.86 12.12 -10.35
N GLU A 135 -2.66 12.69 -10.22
CA GLU A 135 -2.25 13.35 -9.00
C GLU A 135 -3.19 14.51 -8.66
N GLY A 136 -3.53 14.67 -7.38
CA GLY A 136 -4.42 15.73 -6.90
C GLY A 136 -5.34 15.30 -5.78
N VAL A 137 -6.39 16.09 -5.54
CA VAL A 137 -7.38 15.85 -4.50
C VAL A 137 -8.69 15.40 -5.14
N HIS A 138 -9.19 14.27 -4.68
CA HIS A 138 -10.38 13.61 -5.20
C HIS A 138 -11.42 13.42 -4.10
N ARG A 139 -12.70 13.35 -4.48
CA ARG A 139 -13.79 12.94 -3.61
C ARG A 139 -14.24 11.54 -4.02
N ILE A 140 -13.93 10.54 -3.18
CA ILE A 140 -14.20 9.13 -3.45
C ILE A 140 -14.84 8.54 -2.19
N ALA A 141 -15.95 7.80 -2.34
CA ALA A 141 -16.69 7.20 -1.23
C ALA A 141 -16.98 8.22 -0.08
N GLY A 142 -17.39 9.44 -0.43
CA GLY A 142 -17.64 10.50 0.54
C GLY A 142 -16.40 11.11 1.23
N LEU A 143 -15.22 10.52 1.02
CA LEU A 143 -13.95 10.94 1.63
C LEU A 143 -13.17 11.90 0.75
N GLN A 144 -12.30 12.70 1.37
CA GLN A 144 -11.25 13.42 0.69
C GLN A 144 -10.02 12.50 0.59
N ILE A 145 -9.60 12.21 -0.63
CA ILE A 145 -8.43 11.40 -0.93
C ILE A 145 -7.46 12.23 -1.76
N SER A 146 -6.29 12.49 -1.22
CA SER A 146 -5.20 13.10 -1.97
C SER A 146 -4.34 12.01 -2.58
N ALA A 147 -4.04 12.11 -3.87
CA ALA A 147 -3.15 11.21 -4.60
C ALA A 147 -1.86 11.93 -4.96
N GLN A 148 -0.71 11.31 -4.75
CA GLN A 148 0.61 11.82 -5.12
C GLN A 148 1.37 10.77 -5.93
N ARG A 149 2.07 11.21 -6.98
CA ARG A 149 2.97 10.35 -7.74
C ARG A 149 4.13 9.89 -6.87
N MET A 150 4.38 8.58 -6.89
CA MET A 150 5.53 7.93 -6.27
C MET A 150 6.69 7.82 -7.27
N ASN A 151 7.91 7.72 -6.75
CA ASN A 151 9.11 7.47 -7.55
C ASN A 151 9.24 5.96 -7.81
N HIS A 152 8.59 5.50 -8.85
CA HIS A 152 8.55 4.09 -9.23
C HIS A 152 8.58 3.97 -10.77
N PRO A 153 9.15 2.90 -11.36
CA PRO A 153 9.24 2.74 -12.82
C PRO A 153 7.89 2.77 -13.55
N SER A 154 6.81 2.32 -12.92
CA SER A 154 5.46 2.44 -13.46
C SER A 154 4.71 3.64 -12.86
N ALA A 155 3.61 4.03 -13.50
CA ALA A 155 2.72 5.06 -12.97
C ALA A 155 2.13 4.59 -11.62
N THR A 156 2.63 5.13 -10.52
CA THR A 156 2.26 4.73 -9.16
C THR A 156 1.74 5.92 -8.36
N LEU A 157 0.65 5.74 -7.61
CA LEU A 157 0.05 6.73 -6.72
C LEU A 157 0.11 6.27 -5.26
N GLY A 158 0.58 7.15 -4.39
CA GLY A 158 0.32 7.05 -2.96
C GLY A 158 -0.96 7.80 -2.61
N PHE A 159 -1.66 7.35 -1.58
CA PHE A 159 -2.94 7.92 -1.16
C PHE A 159 -2.87 8.45 0.27
N ARG A 160 -3.39 9.67 0.48
CA ARG A 160 -3.70 10.21 1.81
C ARG A 160 -5.20 10.31 1.95
N ILE A 161 -5.77 9.52 2.84
CA ILE A 161 -7.21 9.35 3.09
C ILE A 161 -7.57 10.08 4.37
N GLN A 162 -8.54 11.00 4.31
CA GLN A 162 -8.95 11.82 5.44
C GLN A 162 -10.41 11.53 5.82
N ALA A 163 -10.63 11.22 7.10
CA ALA A 163 -11.96 11.02 7.68
C ALA A 163 -11.95 11.32 9.17
N GLY A 164 -12.99 12.03 9.68
CA GLY A 164 -13.20 12.25 11.11
C GLY A 164 -12.08 13.01 11.84
N GLY A 165 -11.31 13.83 11.12
CA GLY A 165 -10.14 14.56 11.68
C GLY A 165 -8.84 13.74 11.69
N GLU A 166 -8.88 12.46 11.36
CA GLU A 166 -7.71 11.61 11.22
C GLU A 166 -7.28 11.47 9.74
N SER A 167 -6.00 11.18 9.52
CA SER A 167 -5.47 10.89 8.19
C SER A 167 -4.61 9.64 8.19
N ILE A 168 -4.79 8.85 7.14
CA ILE A 168 -4.01 7.64 6.84
C ILE A 168 -3.31 7.86 5.52
N CYS A 169 -2.00 7.56 5.45
CA CYS A 169 -1.28 7.50 4.18
C CYS A 169 -1.00 6.04 3.83
N TYR A 170 -1.27 5.67 2.58
CA TYR A 170 -0.84 4.41 1.99
C TYR A 170 0.12 4.71 0.84
N LEU A 171 1.38 4.35 1.02
CA LEU A 171 2.51 4.70 0.17
C LEU A 171 3.22 3.41 -0.23
N SER A 172 2.75 2.84 -1.33
CA SER A 172 3.32 1.62 -1.91
C SER A 172 4.29 1.98 -3.02
N ASP A 173 5.32 1.19 -3.19
CA ASP A 173 6.32 1.21 -4.25
C ASP A 173 6.89 2.61 -4.54
N HIS A 174 7.92 2.91 -3.81
CA HIS A 174 8.61 4.20 -3.87
C HIS A 174 10.11 4.03 -3.65
N GLU A 175 10.93 4.49 -4.57
CA GLU A 175 12.37 4.55 -4.41
C GLU A 175 12.81 5.94 -3.96
N PRO A 176 13.74 6.08 -3.01
CA PRO A 176 14.32 7.38 -2.67
C PRO A 176 14.88 8.11 -3.88
N TYR A 177 14.69 9.43 -3.96
CA TYR A 177 15.36 10.23 -4.97
C TYR A 177 16.85 10.42 -4.63
N CYS A 178 17.21 10.30 -3.36
CA CYS A 178 18.59 10.38 -2.86
C CYS A 178 18.81 9.37 -1.74
N GLU A 179 19.94 8.65 -1.76
CA GLU A 179 20.27 7.69 -0.71
C GLU A 179 20.54 8.37 0.64
N GLU A 180 21.18 9.54 0.60
CA GLU A 180 21.44 10.33 1.81
C GLU A 180 20.25 11.24 2.08
N VAL A 181 19.42 10.88 3.05
CA VAL A 181 18.21 11.64 3.40
C VAL A 181 18.54 13.07 3.85
N TRP A 182 19.58 13.25 4.67
CA TRP A 182 19.86 14.53 5.31
C TRP A 182 20.90 15.37 4.53
N ARG A 183 20.70 16.70 4.48
CA ARG A 183 21.72 17.65 3.99
C ARG A 183 22.95 17.66 4.88
N ASP A 184 22.72 17.65 6.19
CA ASP A 184 23.73 17.52 7.21
C ASP A 184 23.35 16.33 8.12
N PRO A 185 24.09 15.22 8.05
CA PRO A 185 23.83 14.06 8.89
C PRO A 185 23.92 14.34 10.41
N ALA A 186 24.60 15.43 10.81
CA ALA A 186 24.68 15.84 12.20
C ALA A 186 23.44 16.60 12.69
N GLN A 187 22.52 16.98 11.78
CA GLN A 187 21.28 17.72 12.08
C GLN A 187 20.05 17.06 11.44
N PRO A 188 19.78 15.78 11.75
CA PRO A 188 18.60 15.09 11.23
C PRO A 188 17.31 15.61 11.90
N GLY A 189 16.16 15.21 11.37
CA GLY A 189 14.88 15.25 12.10
C GLY A 189 13.86 16.26 11.63
N HIS A 190 14.14 17.11 10.64
CA HIS A 190 13.16 18.05 10.09
C HIS A 190 13.02 17.92 8.58
N ILE A 191 11.82 18.12 8.07
CA ILE A 191 11.54 18.04 6.61
C ILE A 191 12.46 18.99 5.83
N ASP A 192 12.70 20.20 6.33
CA ASP A 192 13.58 21.18 5.66
C ASP A 192 15.04 20.73 5.60
N SER A 193 15.49 19.79 6.46
CA SER A 193 16.83 19.22 6.42
C SER A 193 16.96 18.06 5.42
N ILE A 194 15.88 17.59 4.85
CA ILE A 194 15.91 16.56 3.79
C ILE A 194 16.61 17.14 2.55
N ARG A 195 17.55 16.38 2.01
CA ARG A 195 18.45 16.80 0.92
C ARG A 195 17.72 17.02 -0.39
N ASP A 196 17.02 16.00 -0.87
CA ASP A 196 16.37 16.01 -2.17
C ASP A 196 14.96 16.65 -2.11
N PRO A 197 14.59 17.50 -3.08
CA PRO A 197 13.25 18.08 -3.13
C PRO A 197 12.11 17.07 -3.30
N GLY A 198 12.35 15.97 -4.03
CA GLY A 198 11.37 14.89 -4.22
C GLY A 198 11.11 14.15 -2.90
N ASP A 199 12.18 13.78 -2.17
CA ASP A 199 12.07 13.16 -0.85
C ASP A 199 11.43 14.10 0.16
N ARG A 200 11.70 15.41 0.07
CA ARG A 200 11.03 16.42 0.90
C ARG A 200 9.54 16.47 0.61
N ARG A 201 9.15 16.49 -0.66
CA ARG A 201 7.75 16.47 -1.09
C ARG A 201 7.05 15.19 -0.61
N HIS A 202 7.76 14.05 -0.64
CA HIS A 202 7.26 12.78 -0.12
C HIS A 202 7.01 12.85 1.39
N ALA A 203 7.94 13.38 2.17
CA ALA A 203 7.76 13.61 3.61
C ALA A 203 6.60 14.59 3.91
N GLU A 204 6.47 15.69 3.15
CA GLU A 204 5.35 16.63 3.27
C GLU A 204 3.99 15.97 3.05
N PHE A 205 3.91 15.02 2.12
CA PHE A 205 2.65 14.32 1.85
C PHE A 205 2.15 13.51 3.06
N MET A 206 3.06 12.98 3.88
CA MET A 206 2.71 12.23 5.09
C MET A 206 2.75 13.08 6.36
N ARG A 207 3.08 14.39 6.30
CA ARG A 207 3.23 15.26 7.48
C ARG A 207 2.04 15.18 8.41
N GLY A 208 2.31 14.89 9.68
CA GLY A 208 1.32 14.82 10.75
C GLY A 208 0.25 13.75 10.56
N ALA A 209 0.47 12.77 9.68
CA ALA A 209 -0.48 11.68 9.54
C ALA A 209 -0.56 10.86 10.84
N GLY A 210 -1.77 10.48 11.22
CA GLY A 210 -1.99 9.60 12.36
C GLY A 210 -1.44 8.18 12.15
N LEU A 211 -1.44 7.74 10.89
CA LEU A 211 -0.96 6.44 10.49
C LEU A 211 -0.40 6.51 9.07
N VAL A 212 0.78 5.93 8.87
CA VAL A 212 1.39 5.74 7.55
C VAL A 212 1.65 4.27 7.35
N ILE A 213 1.22 3.74 6.22
CA ILE A 213 1.59 2.43 5.70
C ILE A 213 2.52 2.70 4.52
N HIS A 214 3.75 2.23 4.63
CA HIS A 214 4.78 2.49 3.62
C HIS A 214 5.51 1.20 3.26
N GLU A 215 5.76 1.00 1.97
CA GLU A 215 6.65 -0.08 1.55
C GLU A 215 8.05 0.14 2.13
N ALA A 216 8.74 -0.95 2.39
CA ALA A 216 10.10 -0.95 2.94
C ALA A 216 10.78 -2.28 2.59
N GLN A 217 10.86 -2.55 1.29
CA GLN A 217 11.22 -3.87 0.79
C GLN A 217 12.63 -4.27 1.19
N TYR A 218 13.58 -3.30 1.26
CA TYR A 218 14.99 -3.60 1.42
C TYR A 218 15.58 -3.12 2.74
N THR A 219 16.72 -3.72 3.08
CA THR A 219 17.65 -3.16 4.07
C THR A 219 18.67 -2.23 3.40
N PRO A 220 19.36 -1.36 4.15
CA PRO A 220 20.45 -0.55 3.60
C PRO A 220 21.58 -1.38 2.98
N GLU A 221 21.80 -2.59 3.48
CA GLU A 221 22.84 -3.51 3.00
C GLU A 221 22.47 -4.13 1.63
N GLU A 222 21.19 -4.36 1.37
CA GLU A 222 20.69 -4.93 0.12
C GLU A 222 20.54 -3.89 -0.99
N TYR A 223 20.19 -2.65 -0.62
CA TYR A 223 19.79 -1.59 -1.54
C TYR A 223 20.81 -1.29 -2.65
N PRO A 224 22.14 -1.26 -2.42
CA PRO A 224 23.11 -0.99 -3.49
C PRO A 224 22.99 -1.90 -4.70
N ALA A 225 22.54 -3.15 -4.53
CA ALA A 225 22.31 -4.11 -5.60
C ALA A 225 20.88 -4.01 -6.20
N LYS A 226 20.02 -3.20 -5.61
CA LYS A 226 18.59 -3.09 -5.93
C LYS A 226 18.19 -1.69 -6.41
N ARG A 227 19.15 -0.79 -6.64
CA ARG A 227 18.89 0.56 -7.16
C ARG A 227 18.12 0.52 -8.48
N ASN A 228 17.20 1.46 -8.67
CA ASN A 228 16.31 1.59 -9.82
C ASN A 228 15.28 0.45 -9.94
N TRP A 229 15.06 -0.31 -8.87
CA TRP A 229 13.99 -1.30 -8.81
C TRP A 229 12.67 -0.69 -8.31
N GLY A 230 12.71 0.55 -7.82
CA GLY A 230 11.53 1.32 -7.44
C GLY A 230 11.08 1.11 -5.99
N HIS A 231 11.98 0.69 -5.07
CA HIS A 231 11.65 0.39 -3.68
C HIS A 231 12.59 1.04 -2.67
N SER A 232 12.08 1.22 -1.46
CA SER A 232 12.78 1.87 -0.34
C SER A 232 13.45 0.87 0.60
N THR A 233 14.37 1.41 1.40
CA THR A 233 14.85 0.73 2.61
C THR A 233 14.02 1.12 3.82
N TYR A 234 13.90 0.21 4.81
CA TYR A 234 13.26 0.58 6.08
C TYR A 234 13.92 1.81 6.73
N ALA A 235 15.24 1.97 6.56
CA ALA A 235 15.98 3.07 7.16
C ALA A 235 15.61 4.43 6.53
N TYR A 236 15.45 4.49 5.20
CA TYR A 236 14.94 5.68 4.53
C TYR A 236 13.54 6.04 5.02
N VAL A 237 12.65 5.04 5.02
CA VAL A 237 11.25 5.24 5.41
C VAL A 237 11.12 5.77 6.84
N VAL A 238 11.85 5.19 7.79
CA VAL A 238 11.86 5.66 9.19
C VAL A 238 12.34 7.10 9.29
N GLN A 239 13.40 7.49 8.55
CA GLN A 239 13.96 8.83 8.58
C GLN A 239 12.95 9.87 8.05
N VAL A 240 12.34 9.63 6.88
CA VAL A 240 11.40 10.58 6.29
C VAL A 240 10.07 10.63 7.07
N ALA A 241 9.62 9.51 7.64
CA ALA A 241 8.44 9.47 8.49
C ALA A 241 8.65 10.20 9.83
N ALA A 242 9.84 10.06 10.43
CA ALA A 242 10.22 10.81 11.65
C ALA A 242 10.27 12.32 11.37
N ALA A 243 10.88 12.75 10.26
CA ALA A 243 10.88 14.15 9.84
C ALA A 243 9.48 14.71 9.58
N ALA A 244 8.56 13.86 9.13
CA ALA A 244 7.16 14.21 8.87
C ALA A 244 6.26 14.16 10.11
N GLU A 245 6.82 13.89 11.30
CA GLU A 245 6.07 13.79 12.57
C GLU A 245 4.91 12.77 12.52
N VAL A 246 5.16 11.64 11.85
CA VAL A 246 4.21 10.53 11.77
C VAL A 246 4.05 9.91 13.16
N ARG A 247 2.82 9.59 13.55
CA ARG A 247 2.56 8.97 14.87
C ARG A 247 2.77 7.45 14.87
N ARG A 248 2.31 6.78 13.82
CA ARG A 248 2.43 5.32 13.66
C ARG A 248 2.85 4.98 12.24
N LEU A 249 3.90 4.19 12.10
CA LEU A 249 4.45 3.72 10.83
C LEU A 249 4.33 2.20 10.74
N PHE A 250 3.67 1.73 9.69
CA PHE A 250 3.57 0.32 9.34
C PHE A 250 4.40 0.06 8.08
N LEU A 251 5.48 -0.71 8.26
CA LEU A 251 6.33 -1.16 7.14
C LEU A 251 5.66 -2.36 6.47
N THR A 252 5.56 -2.33 5.15
CA THR A 252 4.90 -3.37 4.35
C THR A 252 5.70 -3.66 3.08
N HIS A 253 5.13 -4.44 2.16
CA HIS A 253 5.76 -4.83 0.91
C HIS A 253 7.08 -5.58 1.13
N HIS A 254 7.05 -6.53 2.08
CA HIS A 254 8.24 -7.29 2.49
C HIS A 254 8.80 -8.11 1.34
N ASP A 255 10.15 -8.11 1.19
CA ASP A 255 10.82 -8.87 0.14
C ASP A 255 10.50 -10.37 0.24
N PRO A 256 10.27 -11.06 -0.87
CA PRO A 256 10.00 -12.50 -0.88
C PRO A 256 11.07 -13.38 -0.23
N SER A 257 12.31 -12.92 -0.18
CA SER A 257 13.42 -13.65 0.45
C SER A 257 13.51 -13.45 1.97
N HIS A 258 12.76 -12.51 2.54
CA HIS A 258 12.79 -12.22 3.97
C HIS A 258 11.82 -13.14 4.73
N ASP A 259 12.36 -14.04 5.54
CA ASP A 259 11.57 -14.87 6.44
C ASP A 259 11.10 -14.10 7.69
N ASP A 260 10.34 -14.79 8.53
CA ASP A 260 9.78 -14.20 9.75
C ASP A 260 10.86 -13.72 10.75
N ASP A 261 11.98 -14.42 10.85
CA ASP A 261 13.07 -14.01 11.74
C ASP A 261 13.81 -12.79 11.23
N PHE A 262 14.02 -12.72 9.90
CA PHE A 262 14.60 -11.55 9.25
C PHE A 262 13.73 -10.30 9.45
N LEU A 263 12.41 -10.41 9.27
CA LEU A 263 11.50 -9.28 9.43
C LEU A 263 11.37 -8.82 10.89
N ARG A 264 11.49 -9.72 11.88
CA ARG A 264 11.60 -9.32 13.30
C ARG A 264 12.85 -8.46 13.55
N GLU A 265 13.96 -8.83 12.91
CA GLU A 265 15.20 -8.04 13.02
C GLU A 265 15.07 -6.68 12.32
N VAL A 266 14.44 -6.62 11.14
CA VAL A 266 14.12 -5.36 10.45
C VAL A 266 13.27 -4.45 11.36
N GLU A 267 12.22 -4.97 11.97
CA GLU A 267 11.37 -4.23 12.90
C GLU A 267 12.17 -3.68 14.09
N ARG A 268 13.00 -4.52 14.70
CA ARG A 268 13.85 -4.11 15.83
C ARG A 268 14.78 -2.96 15.43
N ARG A 269 15.48 -3.09 14.29
CA ARG A 269 16.39 -2.06 13.76
C ARG A 269 15.65 -0.76 13.39
N ALA A 270 14.47 -0.86 12.83
CA ALA A 270 13.64 0.28 12.49
C ALA A 270 13.19 1.06 13.74
N ARG A 271 12.79 0.36 14.80
CA ARG A 271 12.45 0.98 16.10
C ARG A 271 13.66 1.63 16.77
N GLU A 272 14.81 1.00 16.73
CA GLU A 272 16.07 1.59 17.24
C GLU A 272 16.43 2.87 16.50
N LEU A 273 16.29 2.87 15.16
CA LEU A 273 16.58 4.07 14.37
C LEU A 273 15.60 5.20 14.70
N ALA A 274 14.30 4.93 14.84
CA ALA A 274 13.31 5.92 15.26
C ALA A 274 13.67 6.52 16.64
N SER A 275 14.10 5.69 17.60
CA SER A 275 14.57 6.13 18.91
C SER A 275 15.83 6.99 18.83
N GLN A 276 16.80 6.63 17.99
CA GLN A 276 18.03 7.40 17.76
C GLN A 276 17.75 8.78 17.17
N LEU A 277 16.70 8.89 16.35
CA LEU A 277 16.23 10.16 15.80
C LEU A 277 15.40 10.99 16.79
N GLY A 278 15.20 10.50 18.02
CA GLY A 278 14.35 11.15 19.03
C GLY A 278 12.88 11.17 18.68
N SER A 279 12.42 10.33 17.74
CA SER A 279 11.03 10.28 17.32
C SER A 279 10.21 9.37 18.25
N PRO A 280 9.03 9.83 18.74
CA PRO A 280 8.11 9.00 19.52
C PRO A 280 7.27 8.05 18.65
N MET A 281 7.54 7.99 17.34
CA MET A 281 6.79 7.21 16.37
C MET A 281 6.80 5.72 16.71
N GLU A 282 5.61 5.12 16.75
CA GLU A 282 5.48 3.67 16.81
C GLU A 282 5.81 3.07 15.43
N VAL A 283 6.71 2.08 15.38
CA VAL A 283 7.09 1.38 14.15
C VAL A 283 6.77 -0.10 14.26
N VAL A 284 6.07 -0.63 13.26
CA VAL A 284 5.63 -2.03 13.19
C VAL A 284 5.85 -2.55 11.77
N CYS A 285 6.43 -3.74 11.62
CA CYS A 285 6.32 -4.49 10.36
C CYS A 285 4.91 -5.08 10.27
N ALA A 286 4.17 -4.71 9.24
CA ALA A 286 2.80 -5.18 9.06
C ALA A 286 2.76 -6.70 8.82
N TYR A 287 1.72 -7.35 9.29
CA TYR A 287 1.50 -8.79 9.11
C TYR A 287 0.03 -9.08 8.77
N GLU A 288 -0.20 -10.20 8.10
CA GLU A 288 -1.55 -10.63 7.74
C GLU A 288 -2.42 -10.85 8.98
N GLY A 289 -3.63 -10.30 8.96
CA GLY A 289 -4.57 -10.35 10.08
C GLY A 289 -4.41 -9.21 11.09
N LEU A 290 -3.37 -8.37 10.99
CA LEU A 290 -3.23 -7.18 11.85
C LEU A 290 -4.42 -6.24 11.64
N GLU A 291 -5.08 -5.90 12.75
CA GLU A 291 -6.15 -4.89 12.78
C GLU A 291 -5.69 -3.65 13.54
N VAL A 292 -5.96 -2.48 12.97
CA VAL A 292 -5.55 -1.19 13.52
C VAL A 292 -6.71 -0.21 13.48
N VAL A 293 -6.89 0.54 14.56
CA VAL A 293 -7.81 1.69 14.60
C VAL A 293 -7.00 2.97 14.49
N ALA A 294 -7.32 3.78 13.49
CA ALA A 294 -6.75 5.11 13.28
C ALA A 294 -7.65 6.18 13.84
#